data_22e7951649f725fea1f2a6da1887ac2e
#
_entry.id   22e7951649f725fea1f2a6da1887ac2e
#
_cell.length_a   1.000
_cell.length_b   1.000
_cell.length_c   1.000
_cell.angle_alpha   90.00
_cell.angle_beta   90.00
_cell.angle_gamma   90.00
#
_symmetry.space_group_name_H-M   'P 1'
#
loop_
_entity.id
_entity.type
_entity.pdbx_description
1 polymer ?
#
loop_
_entity_poly.entity_id
_entity_poly.type
_entity_poly.pdbx_seq_one_letter_code
_entity_poly.pdbx_strand_id
1 'polypeptide(L)'
;MYPTLEEKEQVIQALKGPQFDRERHGSLFDRGSADSYYGRPANAHWYPTGTYNGNAVIELTPAEVDEYLAGYEWNELHGDKKSWD
;
A
#
# COMPACT_ATOMS: atom_id res chain seq x y z
N MET A 1 11.20 0.39 28.04
CA MET A 1 10.40 -0.63 27.35
C MET A 1 10.29 -0.29 25.88
N TYR A 2 10.57 -1.24 25.03
CA TYR A 2 10.46 -1.03 23.58
C TYR A 2 9.00 -1.17 23.13
N PRO A 3 8.51 -0.31 22.22
CA PRO A 3 7.17 -0.47 21.69
C PRO A 3 7.05 -1.78 20.90
N THR A 4 5.83 -2.29 20.84
CA THR A 4 5.54 -3.46 20.00
C THR A 4 5.64 -3.07 18.53
N LEU A 5 5.73 -4.07 17.64
CA LEU A 5 5.70 -3.83 16.18
C LEU A 5 4.45 -3.06 15.78
N GLU A 6 3.32 -3.40 16.37
CA GLU A 6 2.05 -2.72 16.08
C GLU A 6 2.10 -1.25 16.50
N GLU A 7 2.65 -0.94 17.66
CA GLU A 7 2.81 0.43 18.12
C GLU A 7 3.76 1.22 17.23
N LYS A 8 4.86 0.59 16.79
CA LYS A 8 5.80 1.22 15.86
C LYS A 8 5.14 1.54 14.53
N GLU A 9 4.35 0.63 13.99
CA GLU A 9 3.64 0.84 12.73
C GLU A 9 2.65 2.01 12.84
N GLN A 10 1.91 2.09 13.93
CA GLN A 10 0.97 3.19 14.17
C GLN A 10 1.70 4.54 14.26
N VAL A 11 2.81 4.60 14.96
CA VAL A 11 3.61 5.83 15.07
C VAL A 11 4.16 6.24 13.71
N ILE A 12 4.68 5.29 12.94
CA ILE A 12 5.20 5.56 11.60
C ILE A 12 4.11 6.10 10.69
N GLN A 13 2.93 5.50 10.69
CA GLN A 13 1.80 5.94 9.89
C GLN A 13 1.35 7.35 10.26
N ALA A 14 1.28 7.64 11.56
CA ALA A 14 0.89 8.96 12.05
C ALA A 14 1.88 10.06 11.60
N LEU A 15 3.19 9.74 11.56
CA LEU A 15 4.24 10.69 11.20
C LEU A 15 4.41 10.83 9.68
N LYS A 16 4.13 9.80 8.90
CA LYS A 16 4.41 9.76 7.48
C LYS A 16 3.24 10.10 6.57
N GLY A 17 2.05 10.26 7.14
CA GLY A 17 0.87 10.69 6.40
C GLY A 17 -0.04 9.58 5.90
N PRO A 18 -1.13 9.95 5.21
CA PRO A 18 -2.20 9.01 4.85
C PRO A 18 -1.77 7.93 3.85
N GLN A 19 -0.71 8.14 3.07
CA GLN A 19 -0.22 7.14 2.13
C GLN A 19 0.25 5.87 2.82
N PHE A 20 0.61 5.94 4.10
CA PHE A 20 1.03 4.80 4.91
C PHE A 20 -0.09 4.17 5.74
N ASP A 21 -1.30 4.70 5.65
CA ASP A 21 -2.47 4.13 6.35
C ASP A 21 -3.01 2.96 5.54
N ARG A 22 -2.72 1.74 6.01
CA ARG A 22 -3.07 0.51 5.30
C ARG A 22 -4.57 0.26 5.20
N GLU A 23 -5.37 0.88 6.06
CA GLU A 23 -6.83 0.75 6.03
C GLU A 23 -7.48 1.74 5.06
N ARG A 24 -6.73 2.72 4.58
CA ARG A 24 -7.26 3.76 3.71
C ARG A 24 -7.24 3.30 2.26
N HIS A 25 -8.39 3.43 1.59
CA HIS A 25 -8.48 3.15 0.15
C HIS A 25 -7.57 4.10 -0.63
N GLY A 26 -6.76 3.54 -1.50
CA GLY A 26 -5.84 4.31 -2.31
C GLY A 26 -4.47 4.51 -1.68
N SER A 27 -4.24 4.03 -0.46
CA SER A 27 -2.92 4.09 0.16
C SER A 27 -1.93 3.17 -0.55
N LEU A 28 -0.64 3.31 -0.24
CA LEU A 28 0.42 2.53 -0.88
C LEU A 28 0.20 1.02 -0.73
N PHE A 29 -0.02 0.55 0.49
CA PHE A 29 -0.24 -0.87 0.75
C PHE A 29 -1.51 -1.38 0.06
N ASP A 30 -2.58 -0.60 0.13
CA ASP A 30 -3.85 -0.93 -0.54
C ASP A 30 -3.66 -1.09 -2.05
N ARG A 31 -2.95 -0.17 -2.68
CA ARG A 31 -2.72 -0.23 -4.13
C ARG A 31 -1.80 -1.38 -4.53
N GLY A 32 -0.78 -1.66 -3.70
CA GLY A 32 0.07 -2.83 -3.92
C GLY A 32 -0.72 -4.13 -3.86
N SER A 33 -1.54 -4.29 -2.83
CA SER A 33 -2.41 -5.46 -2.69
C SER A 33 -3.39 -5.59 -3.84
N ALA A 34 -3.99 -4.48 -4.28
CA ALA A 34 -4.94 -4.48 -5.38
C ALA A 34 -4.28 -4.88 -6.71
N ASP A 35 -3.09 -4.35 -6.99
CA ASP A 35 -2.38 -4.69 -8.23
C ASP A 35 -2.03 -6.17 -8.27
N SER A 36 -1.61 -6.75 -7.14
CA SER A 36 -1.38 -8.18 -7.04
C SER A 36 -2.68 -8.98 -7.26
N TYR A 37 -3.77 -8.54 -6.63
CA TYR A 37 -5.08 -9.19 -6.77
C TYR A 37 -5.53 -9.27 -8.23
N TYR A 38 -5.34 -8.18 -9.00
CA TYR A 38 -5.72 -8.13 -10.41
C TYR A 38 -4.66 -8.68 -11.35
N GLY A 39 -3.55 -9.19 -10.84
CA GLY A 39 -2.47 -9.75 -11.66
C GLY A 39 -1.71 -8.70 -12.46
N ARG A 40 -1.69 -7.46 -12.00
CA ARG A 40 -0.97 -6.36 -12.67
C ARG A 40 0.49 -6.34 -12.25
N PRO A 41 1.37 -5.79 -13.10
CA PRO A 41 2.75 -5.55 -12.68
C PRO A 41 2.83 -4.59 -11.50
N ALA A 42 3.86 -4.74 -10.66
CA ALA A 42 4.08 -3.85 -9.53
C ALA A 42 4.55 -2.47 -10.03
N ASN A 43 3.69 -1.47 -9.87
CA ASN A 43 3.92 -0.08 -10.27
C ASN A 43 3.59 0.82 -9.10
N ALA A 44 4.60 1.23 -8.33
CA ALA A 44 4.40 1.94 -7.08
C ALA A 44 3.69 3.28 -7.30
N HIS A 45 2.58 3.47 -6.60
CA HIS A 45 1.74 4.67 -6.66
C HIS A 45 0.75 4.67 -5.50
N TRP A 46 0.09 5.81 -5.29
CA TRP A 46 -1.05 5.90 -4.37
C TRP A 46 -1.98 7.03 -4.80
N TYR A 47 -3.19 7.06 -4.24
CA TYR A 47 -4.21 8.05 -4.57
C TYR A 47 -4.54 8.90 -3.35
N PRO A 48 -4.19 10.21 -3.33
CA PRO A 48 -4.44 11.07 -2.17
C PRO A 48 -5.92 11.25 -1.83
N THR A 49 -6.79 11.15 -2.84
CA THR A 49 -8.23 11.38 -2.67
C THR A 49 -9.06 10.10 -2.83
N GLY A 50 -8.43 8.93 -2.67
CA GLY A 50 -9.08 7.64 -2.82
C GLY A 50 -8.84 7.02 -4.18
N THR A 51 -8.99 5.69 -4.26
CA THR A 51 -8.68 4.91 -5.46
C THR A 51 -9.43 5.44 -6.69
N TYR A 52 -8.69 5.73 -7.76
CA TYR A 52 -9.20 6.24 -9.03
C TYR A 52 -9.86 7.61 -8.94
N ASN A 53 -9.70 8.31 -7.81
CA ASN A 53 -10.26 9.63 -7.62
C ASN A 53 -9.12 10.65 -7.68
N GLY A 54 -8.96 11.30 -8.82
CA GLY A 54 -7.85 12.19 -9.09
C GLY A 54 -6.63 11.47 -9.65
N ASN A 55 -5.50 12.15 -9.68
CA ASN A 55 -4.26 11.61 -10.23
C ASN A 55 -3.49 10.81 -9.19
N ALA A 56 -2.89 9.69 -9.62
CA ALA A 56 -1.99 8.92 -8.78
C ALA A 56 -0.69 9.69 -8.55
N VAL A 57 -0.15 9.58 -7.34
CA VAL A 57 1.19 10.06 -7.01
C VAL A 57 2.18 8.95 -7.37
N ILE A 58 3.12 9.25 -8.26
CA ILE A 58 4.12 8.30 -8.74
C ILE A 58 5.55 8.67 -8.36
N GLU A 59 5.79 9.91 -7.93
CA GLU A 59 7.09 10.32 -7.42
C GLU A 59 7.16 9.98 -5.93
N LEU A 60 7.83 8.89 -5.62
CA LEU A 60 7.82 8.30 -4.29
C LEU A 60 9.22 8.21 -3.71
N THR A 61 9.30 8.35 -2.38
CA THR A 61 10.53 8.06 -1.64
C THR A 61 10.76 6.55 -1.59
N PRO A 62 12.00 6.09 -1.29
CA PRO A 62 12.24 4.65 -1.11
C PRO A 62 11.31 4.00 -0.07
N ALA A 63 11.01 4.70 1.03
CA ALA A 63 10.10 4.17 2.05
C ALA A 63 8.68 3.99 1.52
N GLU A 64 8.22 4.90 0.68
CA GLU A 64 6.90 4.79 0.04
C GLU A 64 6.85 3.63 -0.94
N VAL A 65 7.89 3.45 -1.76
CA VAL A 65 7.99 2.31 -2.67
C VAL A 65 7.97 1.00 -1.87
N ASP A 66 8.71 0.93 -0.76
CA ASP A 66 8.74 -0.26 0.08
C ASP A 66 7.37 -0.60 0.66
N GLU A 67 6.59 0.40 1.06
CA GLU A 67 5.24 0.18 1.58
C GLU A 67 4.30 -0.37 0.50
N TYR A 68 4.38 0.16 -0.72
CA TYR A 68 3.60 -0.38 -1.85
C TYR A 68 3.99 -1.84 -2.12
N LEU A 69 5.29 -2.12 -2.20
CA LEU A 69 5.79 -3.46 -2.46
C LEU A 69 5.43 -4.43 -1.33
N ALA A 70 5.40 -3.96 -0.09
CA ALA A 70 4.94 -4.77 1.04
C ALA A 70 3.49 -5.23 0.84
N GLY A 71 2.62 -4.34 0.37
CA GLY A 71 1.23 -4.70 0.05
C GLY A 71 1.12 -5.69 -1.10
N TYR A 72 1.89 -5.47 -2.14
CA TYR A 72 1.92 -6.36 -3.31
C TYR A 72 2.38 -7.76 -2.89
N GLU A 73 3.50 -7.85 -2.18
CA GLU A 73 4.06 -9.12 -1.72
C GLU A 73 3.13 -9.83 -0.75
N TRP A 74 2.51 -9.08 0.18
CA TRP A 74 1.55 -9.65 1.13
C TRP A 74 0.42 -10.37 0.40
N ASN A 75 -0.14 -9.73 -0.63
CA ASN A 75 -1.23 -10.33 -1.39
C ASN A 75 -0.76 -11.51 -2.25
N GLU A 76 0.47 -11.46 -2.76
CA GLU A 76 1.06 -12.60 -3.49
C GLU A 76 1.18 -13.84 -2.61
N LEU A 77 1.50 -13.64 -1.32
CA LEU A 77 1.73 -14.73 -0.36
C LEU A 77 0.45 -15.20 0.34
N HIS A 78 -0.46 -14.29 0.64
CA HIS A 78 -1.59 -14.57 1.53
C HIS A 78 -2.95 -14.21 0.95
N GLY A 79 -2.99 -13.37 -0.07
CA GLY A 79 -4.23 -12.88 -0.63
C GLY A 79 -4.77 -13.73 -1.76
N ASP A 80 -6.03 -13.45 -2.13
CA ASP A 80 -6.64 -14.06 -3.28
C ASP A 80 -6.24 -13.33 -4.55
N LYS A 81 -6.47 -13.98 -5.69
CA LYS A 81 -6.29 -13.38 -7.00
C LYS A 81 -7.59 -13.42 -7.76
N LYS A 82 -7.80 -12.39 -8.58
CA LYS A 82 -8.97 -12.34 -9.44
C LYS A 82 -8.90 -13.46 -10.49
N SER A 83 -10.02 -14.15 -10.66
CA SER A 83 -10.16 -15.11 -11.75
C SER A 83 -10.49 -14.36 -13.04
N TRP A 84 -9.77 -14.68 -14.09
CA TRP A 84 -9.98 -14.10 -15.44
C TRP A 84 -10.75 -15.03 -16.38
N ASP A 85 -11.28 -16.11 -15.85
CA ASP A 85 -12.08 -17.11 -16.62
C ASP A 85 -13.48 -16.59 -16.95
#